data_6e7f209680a38ff21ae957c02b6322de
#
_entry.id   6e7f209680a38ff21ae957c02b6322de
#
_cell.length_a   1.000
_cell.length_b   1.000
_cell.length_c   1.000
_cell.angle_alpha   90.00
_cell.angle_beta   90.00
_cell.angle_gamma   90.00
#
_symmetry.space_group_name_H-M   'P 1'
#
loop_
_entity.id
_entity.type
_entity.pdbx_description
1 polymer ?
#
loop_
_entity_poly.entity_id
_entity_poly.type
_entity_poly.pdbx_seq_one_letter_code
_entity_poly.pdbx_strand_id
1 'polypeptide(L)'
;MEMVMADEKQRVALVTGGSRGIGRAIAERLLEDGMRVVICGRNAPDDLPRHLDATAEFEACDVRSADEVNAMIDRIFERHGRLDLAVNNAGGSPEADAASASPRFSERVLALNLLAPLHVAQAANRIMQAQEEGGNIVNIASVSGARPSPGTAIYGAAKAGLLSLTESLAMEWGPKVRVNAIIVGLVATEAAADHYGGEAGMKRIDAMLPLGRMARGSDIAGVVSFLASPDAAYISGAKIAAHGGGERPVFLSLAQLG
;
A
#
# COMPACT_ATOMS: atom_id res chain seq x y z
N MET A 1 -40.26 13.50 17.65
CA MET A 1 -40.03 12.62 16.48
C MET A 1 -38.55 12.37 16.49
N GLU A 2 -38.14 11.38 17.29
CA GLU A 2 -36.72 10.94 17.37
C GLU A 2 -36.37 10.31 16.00
N MET A 3 -35.45 10.95 15.32
CA MET A 3 -34.81 10.40 14.15
C MET A 3 -33.96 9.21 14.63
N VAL A 4 -34.44 8.00 14.42
CA VAL A 4 -33.63 6.78 14.59
C VAL A 4 -32.42 6.95 13.66
N MET A 5 -31.28 7.30 14.23
CA MET A 5 -30.00 7.23 13.53
C MET A 5 -29.88 5.78 13.09
N ALA A 6 -29.93 5.55 11.77
CA ALA A 6 -29.59 4.26 11.23
C ALA A 6 -28.20 3.92 11.76
N ASP A 7 -28.07 2.72 12.32
CA ASP A 7 -26.78 2.17 12.77
C ASP A 7 -25.89 2.04 11.52
N GLU A 8 -25.17 3.12 11.19
CA GLU A 8 -24.23 3.12 10.09
C GLU A 8 -23.15 2.09 10.44
N LYS A 9 -23.29 0.91 9.88
CA LYS A 9 -22.31 -0.17 10.08
C LYS A 9 -20.92 0.38 9.78
N GLN A 10 -20.07 0.38 10.80
CA GLN A 10 -18.69 0.85 10.74
C GLN A 10 -17.96 0.23 9.53
N ARG A 11 -17.36 1.06 8.68
CA ARG A 11 -16.62 0.60 7.50
C ARG A 11 -15.43 -0.27 7.89
N VAL A 12 -15.12 -1.27 7.08
CA VAL A 12 -14.06 -2.26 7.31
C VAL A 12 -12.95 -2.10 6.28
N ALA A 13 -11.72 -2.02 6.76
CA ALA A 13 -10.50 -1.94 5.94
C ALA A 13 -9.56 -3.12 6.19
N LEU A 14 -9.01 -3.68 5.13
CA LEU A 14 -7.88 -4.62 5.17
C LEU A 14 -6.60 -3.89 4.76
N VAL A 15 -5.53 -4.02 5.56
CA VAL A 15 -4.19 -3.51 5.22
C VAL A 15 -3.19 -4.66 5.23
N THR A 16 -2.70 -5.06 4.06
CA THR A 16 -1.68 -6.12 3.98
C THR A 16 -0.32 -5.60 4.44
N GLY A 17 0.40 -6.38 5.26
CA GLY A 17 1.67 -5.94 5.84
C GLY A 17 1.52 -4.74 6.80
N GLY A 18 0.38 -4.67 7.53
CA GLY A 18 0.00 -3.56 8.38
C GLY A 18 0.72 -3.50 9.75
N SER A 19 1.66 -4.38 10.05
CA SER A 19 2.28 -4.47 11.38
C SER A 19 3.40 -3.46 11.63
N ARG A 20 4.01 -2.87 10.58
CA ARG A 20 5.16 -1.95 10.67
C ARG A 20 5.22 -0.97 9.51
N GLY A 21 6.08 0.04 9.65
CA GLY A 21 6.40 1.00 8.58
C GLY A 21 5.15 1.69 8.00
N ILE A 22 5.08 1.78 6.67
CA ILE A 22 3.97 2.43 5.95
C ILE A 22 2.63 1.78 6.28
N GLY A 23 2.56 0.44 6.29
CA GLY A 23 1.33 -0.30 6.55
C GLY A 23 0.78 -0.04 7.96
N ARG A 24 1.65 0.06 8.97
CA ARG A 24 1.25 0.41 10.33
C ARG A 24 0.67 1.83 10.39
N ALA A 25 1.35 2.79 9.80
CA ALA A 25 0.85 4.17 9.75
C ALA A 25 -0.49 4.29 9.02
N ILE A 26 -0.70 3.50 7.96
CA ILE A 26 -2.00 3.42 7.27
C ILE A 26 -3.06 2.83 8.20
N ALA A 27 -2.76 1.73 8.89
CA ALA A 27 -3.70 1.09 9.80
C ALA A 27 -4.11 2.03 10.95
N GLU A 28 -3.14 2.71 11.58
CA GLU A 28 -3.39 3.69 12.64
C GLU A 28 -4.25 4.87 12.16
N ARG A 29 -3.98 5.39 10.95
CA ARG A 29 -4.79 6.47 10.37
C ARG A 29 -6.23 6.03 10.04
N LEU A 30 -6.43 4.83 9.52
CA LEU A 30 -7.76 4.32 9.23
C LEU A 30 -8.58 4.04 10.50
N LEU A 31 -7.91 3.67 11.61
CA LEU A 31 -8.54 3.62 12.95
C LEU A 31 -8.93 5.02 13.42
N GLU A 32 -8.06 6.03 13.23
CA GLU A 32 -8.37 7.44 13.51
C GLU A 32 -9.57 7.94 12.69
N ASP A 33 -9.69 7.52 11.43
CA ASP A 33 -10.82 7.82 10.55
C ASP A 33 -12.10 7.05 10.93
N GLY A 34 -12.09 6.29 12.03
CA GLY A 34 -13.24 5.55 12.57
C GLY A 34 -13.55 4.25 11.85
N MET A 35 -12.64 3.71 11.04
CA MET A 35 -12.82 2.41 10.41
C MET A 35 -12.47 1.26 11.35
N ARG A 36 -13.07 0.10 11.15
CA ARG A 36 -12.56 -1.16 11.68
C ARG A 36 -11.43 -1.62 10.78
N VAL A 37 -10.27 -1.91 11.36
CA VAL A 37 -9.07 -2.24 10.58
C VAL A 37 -8.62 -3.66 10.88
N VAL A 38 -8.48 -4.45 9.82
CA VAL A 38 -7.83 -5.76 9.86
C VAL A 38 -6.47 -5.61 9.18
N ILE A 39 -5.42 -6.04 9.84
CA ILE A 39 -4.09 -6.16 9.22
C ILE A 39 -3.76 -7.63 8.99
N CYS A 40 -2.97 -7.94 7.99
CA CYS A 40 -2.50 -9.29 7.80
C CYS A 40 -0.98 -9.38 7.60
N GLY A 41 -0.46 -10.55 7.93
CA GLY A 41 0.93 -10.92 7.78
C GLY A 41 1.14 -12.39 8.12
N ARG A 42 2.34 -12.93 7.88
CA ARG A 42 2.64 -14.34 8.18
C ARG A 42 2.71 -14.66 9.66
N ASN A 43 3.14 -13.68 10.47
CA ASN A 43 3.29 -13.83 11.90
C ASN A 43 2.60 -12.65 12.59
N ALA A 44 1.95 -12.91 13.71
CA ALA A 44 1.36 -11.87 14.55
C ALA A 44 2.47 -10.94 15.06
N PRO A 45 2.25 -9.62 15.06
CA PRO A 45 3.17 -8.69 15.70
C PRO A 45 3.01 -8.72 17.23
N ASP A 46 4.06 -8.32 17.94
CA ASP A 46 4.01 -8.19 19.41
C ASP A 46 3.07 -7.05 19.84
N ASP A 47 2.93 -6.02 19.00
CA ASP A 47 2.07 -4.86 19.24
C ASP A 47 1.26 -4.53 17.98
N LEU A 48 -0.08 -4.47 18.14
CA LEU A 48 -1.01 -4.14 17.08
C LEU A 48 -1.13 -2.62 16.88
N PRO A 49 -1.35 -2.15 15.64
CA PRO A 49 -1.71 -0.75 15.39
C PRO A 49 -2.94 -0.36 16.20
N ARG A 50 -2.91 0.85 16.78
CA ARG A 50 -4.01 1.38 17.61
C ARG A 50 -4.15 2.88 17.45
N HIS A 51 -5.37 3.37 17.70
CA HIS A 51 -5.67 4.77 17.88
C HIS A 51 -6.71 4.92 19.00
N LEU A 52 -6.35 5.63 20.08
CA LEU A 52 -7.17 5.69 21.31
C LEU A 52 -7.56 4.27 21.78
N ASP A 53 -8.85 4.01 21.92
CA ASP A 53 -9.39 2.72 22.35
C ASP A 53 -9.55 1.71 21.21
N ALA A 54 -9.40 2.14 19.95
CA ALA A 54 -9.50 1.28 18.78
C ALA A 54 -8.17 0.57 18.48
N THR A 55 -8.24 -0.74 18.27
CA THR A 55 -7.08 -1.59 17.96
C THR A 55 -7.38 -2.39 16.70
N ALA A 56 -6.40 -2.51 15.81
CA ALA A 56 -6.50 -3.33 14.62
C ALA A 56 -6.60 -4.82 14.98
N GLU A 57 -7.36 -5.58 14.20
CA GLU A 57 -7.40 -7.04 14.26
C GLU A 57 -6.28 -7.63 13.40
N PHE A 58 -5.80 -8.81 13.76
CA PHE A 58 -4.77 -9.50 12.99
C PHE A 58 -5.28 -10.82 12.39
N GLU A 59 -4.99 -11.02 11.11
CA GLU A 59 -5.21 -12.27 10.38
C GLU A 59 -3.87 -12.83 9.88
N ALA A 60 -3.58 -14.09 10.23
CA ALA A 60 -2.41 -14.78 9.69
C ALA A 60 -2.68 -15.16 8.22
N CYS A 61 -1.82 -14.69 7.30
CA CYS A 61 -1.96 -14.95 5.88
C CYS A 61 -0.63 -14.71 5.15
N ASP A 62 -0.21 -15.67 4.31
CA ASP A 62 0.77 -15.40 3.27
C ASP A 62 0.03 -14.91 2.02
N VAL A 63 0.08 -13.62 1.75
CA VAL A 63 -0.61 -13.00 0.61
C VAL A 63 -0.16 -13.52 -0.77
N ARG A 64 0.91 -14.31 -0.82
CA ARG A 64 1.36 -14.99 -2.05
C ARG A 64 0.51 -16.24 -2.38
N SER A 65 -0.20 -16.78 -1.39
CA SER A 65 -1.12 -17.92 -1.54
C SER A 65 -2.54 -17.39 -1.80
N ALA A 66 -3.06 -17.63 -3.00
CA ALA A 66 -4.41 -17.22 -3.36
C ALA A 66 -5.47 -17.89 -2.45
N ASP A 67 -5.24 -19.15 -2.07
CA ASP A 67 -6.16 -19.88 -1.19
C ASP A 67 -6.21 -19.29 0.22
N GLU A 68 -5.03 -18.94 0.80
CA GLU A 68 -4.99 -18.26 2.11
C GLU A 68 -5.64 -16.88 2.06
N VAL A 69 -5.44 -16.14 0.97
CA VAL A 69 -6.07 -14.82 0.76
C VAL A 69 -7.59 -14.96 0.69
N ASN A 70 -8.12 -15.91 -0.09
CA ASN A 70 -9.55 -16.15 -0.18
C ASN A 70 -10.13 -16.50 1.20
N ALA A 71 -9.52 -17.45 1.90
CA ALA A 71 -9.97 -17.86 3.23
C ALA A 71 -9.92 -16.69 4.25
N MET A 72 -8.89 -15.83 4.20
CA MET A 72 -8.79 -14.64 5.04
C MET A 72 -9.94 -13.65 4.75
N ILE A 73 -10.18 -13.35 3.48
CA ILE A 73 -11.26 -12.42 3.08
C ILE A 73 -12.63 -12.98 3.49
N ASP A 74 -12.86 -14.29 3.36
CA ASP A 74 -14.10 -14.93 3.79
C ASP A 74 -14.30 -14.77 5.30
N ARG A 75 -13.28 -15.03 6.13
CA ARG A 75 -13.35 -14.82 7.58
C ARG A 75 -13.61 -13.36 7.97
N ILE A 76 -13.00 -12.40 7.26
CA ILE A 76 -13.28 -10.96 7.48
C ILE A 76 -14.74 -10.66 7.18
N PHE A 77 -15.26 -11.15 6.06
CA PHE A 77 -16.66 -10.95 5.68
C PHE A 77 -17.63 -11.65 6.64
N GLU A 78 -17.37 -12.87 7.05
CA GLU A 78 -18.18 -13.60 8.02
C GLU A 78 -18.27 -12.86 9.37
N ARG A 79 -17.17 -12.23 9.81
CA ARG A 79 -17.10 -11.51 11.09
C ARG A 79 -17.76 -10.13 11.04
N HIS A 80 -17.59 -9.40 9.93
CA HIS A 80 -17.98 -7.99 9.85
C HIS A 80 -19.14 -7.72 8.89
N GLY A 81 -19.48 -8.65 8.01
CA GLY A 81 -20.54 -8.52 7.03
C GLY A 81 -20.25 -7.56 5.88
N ARG A 82 -19.01 -7.01 5.81
CA ARG A 82 -18.57 -6.06 4.77
C ARG A 82 -17.05 -5.96 4.65
N LEU A 83 -16.59 -5.45 3.52
CA LEU A 83 -15.21 -5.01 3.29
C LEU A 83 -15.26 -3.80 2.36
N ASP A 84 -14.85 -2.64 2.84
CA ASP A 84 -14.99 -1.36 2.11
C ASP A 84 -13.70 -0.88 1.48
N LEU A 85 -12.56 -1.25 2.09
CA LEU A 85 -11.25 -0.85 1.64
C LEU A 85 -10.27 -2.03 1.72
N ALA A 86 -9.53 -2.27 0.65
CA ALA A 86 -8.37 -3.17 0.67
C ALA A 86 -7.11 -2.41 0.26
N VAL A 87 -6.12 -2.37 1.14
CA VAL A 87 -4.83 -1.71 0.89
C VAL A 87 -3.75 -2.75 0.66
N ASN A 88 -3.29 -2.86 -0.57
CA ASN A 88 -2.18 -3.71 -0.98
C ASN A 88 -0.85 -3.03 -0.66
N ASN A 89 -0.40 -3.16 0.60
CA ASN A 89 0.85 -2.57 1.07
C ASN A 89 1.98 -3.60 1.23
N ALA A 90 1.68 -4.87 1.51
CA ALA A 90 2.71 -5.90 1.63
C ALA A 90 3.61 -5.94 0.39
N GLY A 91 4.91 -5.77 0.58
CA GLY A 91 5.85 -5.69 -0.53
C GLY A 91 7.28 -5.41 -0.08
N GLY A 92 8.15 -5.23 -1.06
CA GLY A 92 9.57 -4.94 -0.88
C GLY A 92 10.46 -5.92 -1.62
N SER A 93 11.73 -5.58 -1.74
CA SER A 93 12.77 -6.43 -2.31
C SER A 93 14.12 -6.05 -1.72
N PRO A 94 14.98 -7.00 -1.37
CA PRO A 94 16.38 -6.71 -1.19
C PRO A 94 17.02 -6.34 -2.53
N GLU A 95 18.17 -5.66 -2.49
CA GLU A 95 18.99 -5.41 -3.67
C GLU A 95 19.55 -6.72 -4.23
N ALA A 96 19.63 -6.80 -5.55
CA ALA A 96 20.26 -7.89 -6.27
C ALA A 96 20.75 -7.41 -7.63
N ASP A 97 21.95 -7.85 -8.01
CA ASP A 97 22.45 -7.65 -9.37
C ASP A 97 21.60 -8.46 -10.37
N ALA A 98 21.03 -7.79 -11.36
CA ALA A 98 20.15 -8.40 -12.34
C ALA A 98 20.83 -9.49 -13.18
N ALA A 99 22.17 -9.42 -13.38
CA ALA A 99 22.90 -10.41 -14.15
C ALA A 99 23.08 -11.74 -13.40
N SER A 100 23.11 -11.71 -12.07
CA SER A 100 23.38 -12.87 -11.21
C SER A 100 22.21 -13.31 -10.34
N ALA A 101 21.13 -12.54 -10.29
CA ALA A 101 19.94 -12.87 -9.52
C ALA A 101 19.32 -14.20 -9.98
N SER A 102 19.06 -15.12 -9.04
CA SER A 102 18.48 -16.41 -9.39
C SER A 102 17.05 -16.29 -9.88
N PRO A 103 16.56 -17.18 -10.79
CA PRO A 103 15.17 -17.22 -11.19
C PRO A 103 14.19 -17.28 -10.00
N ARG A 104 14.50 -18.09 -8.99
CA ARG A 104 13.71 -18.21 -7.76
C ARG A 104 13.61 -16.90 -6.97
N PHE A 105 14.68 -16.08 -6.96
CA PHE A 105 14.62 -14.75 -6.37
C PHE A 105 13.62 -13.86 -7.13
N SER A 106 13.72 -13.82 -8.45
CA SER A 106 12.85 -13.03 -9.32
C SER A 106 11.40 -13.43 -9.18
N GLU A 107 11.10 -14.74 -9.19
CA GLU A 107 9.77 -15.28 -8.98
C GLU A 107 9.16 -14.84 -7.63
N ARG A 108 9.95 -14.90 -6.55
CA ARG A 108 9.49 -14.48 -5.22
C ARG A 108 9.18 -12.98 -5.15
N VAL A 109 9.99 -12.16 -5.81
CA VAL A 109 9.75 -10.70 -5.87
C VAL A 109 8.48 -10.41 -6.67
N LEU A 110 8.27 -11.05 -7.82
CA LEU A 110 7.03 -10.93 -8.61
C LEU A 110 5.81 -11.43 -7.83
N ALA A 111 5.93 -12.59 -7.20
CA ALA A 111 4.85 -13.17 -6.40
C ALA A 111 4.38 -12.22 -5.29
N LEU A 112 5.32 -11.55 -4.59
CA LEU A 112 4.96 -10.65 -3.49
C LEU A 112 4.47 -9.28 -3.97
N ASN A 113 5.09 -8.70 -5.02
CA ASN A 113 4.88 -7.28 -5.37
C ASN A 113 3.90 -7.06 -6.53
N LEU A 114 3.49 -8.15 -7.23
CA LEU A 114 2.54 -8.08 -8.34
C LEU A 114 1.39 -9.09 -8.17
N LEU A 115 1.69 -10.38 -7.98
CA LEU A 115 0.65 -11.40 -7.90
C LEU A 115 -0.15 -11.34 -6.59
N ALA A 116 0.51 -11.12 -5.46
CA ALA A 116 -0.17 -10.99 -4.17
C ALA A 116 -1.18 -9.82 -4.14
N PRO A 117 -0.83 -8.60 -4.61
CA PRO A 117 -1.83 -7.53 -4.81
C PRO A 117 -3.01 -7.95 -5.68
N LEU A 118 -2.78 -8.72 -6.75
CA LEU A 118 -3.86 -9.24 -7.61
C LEU A 118 -4.76 -10.22 -6.85
N HIS A 119 -4.19 -11.19 -6.13
CA HIS A 119 -4.97 -12.15 -5.33
C HIS A 119 -5.88 -11.44 -4.32
N VAL A 120 -5.32 -10.49 -3.55
CA VAL A 120 -6.09 -9.70 -2.57
C VAL A 120 -7.16 -8.85 -3.27
N ALA A 121 -6.81 -8.21 -4.39
CA ALA A 121 -7.75 -7.39 -5.14
C ALA A 121 -8.92 -8.21 -5.69
N GLN A 122 -8.67 -9.40 -6.24
CA GLN A 122 -9.71 -10.31 -6.75
C GLN A 122 -10.64 -10.80 -5.64
N ALA A 123 -10.08 -11.24 -4.50
CA ALA A 123 -10.87 -11.71 -3.36
C ALA A 123 -11.72 -10.58 -2.75
N ALA A 124 -11.13 -9.38 -2.58
CA ALA A 124 -11.85 -8.20 -2.10
C ALA A 124 -12.94 -7.75 -3.08
N ASN A 125 -12.64 -7.70 -4.38
CA ASN A 125 -13.61 -7.34 -5.41
C ASN A 125 -14.85 -8.23 -5.40
N ARG A 126 -14.68 -9.55 -5.18
CA ARG A 126 -15.81 -10.48 -5.08
C ARG A 126 -16.82 -10.06 -4.00
N ILE A 127 -16.33 -9.62 -2.84
CA ILE A 127 -17.18 -9.11 -1.75
C ILE A 127 -17.77 -7.75 -2.12
N MET A 128 -16.92 -6.82 -2.57
CA MET A 128 -17.30 -5.44 -2.87
C MET A 128 -18.34 -5.33 -3.98
N GLN A 129 -18.27 -6.19 -5.02
CA GLN A 129 -19.27 -6.21 -6.10
C GLN A 129 -20.67 -6.64 -5.61
N ALA A 130 -20.74 -7.44 -4.54
CA ALA A 130 -22.01 -7.86 -3.96
C ALA A 130 -22.60 -6.84 -2.96
N GLN A 131 -21.80 -5.87 -2.50
CA GLN A 131 -22.25 -4.80 -1.60
C GLN A 131 -22.98 -3.70 -2.36
N GLU A 132 -23.91 -3.01 -1.68
CA GLU A 132 -24.64 -1.88 -2.26
C GLU A 132 -23.69 -0.71 -2.52
N GLU A 133 -22.86 -0.36 -1.56
CA GLU A 133 -21.90 0.75 -1.61
C GLU A 133 -20.64 0.45 -2.42
N GLY A 134 -20.46 -0.82 -2.84
CA GLY A 134 -19.26 -1.24 -3.54
C GLY A 134 -18.03 -1.27 -2.65
N GLY A 135 -16.87 -0.79 -3.16
CA GLY A 135 -15.64 -0.77 -2.41
C GLY A 135 -14.49 -0.02 -3.06
N ASN A 136 -13.35 -0.03 -2.41
CA ASN A 136 -12.14 0.66 -2.88
C ASN A 136 -10.89 -0.18 -2.66
N ILE A 137 -10.02 -0.22 -3.65
CA ILE A 137 -8.73 -0.92 -3.59
C ILE A 137 -7.62 0.10 -3.81
N VAL A 138 -6.65 0.13 -2.91
CA VAL A 138 -5.49 1.02 -2.99
C VAL A 138 -4.21 0.20 -3.05
N ASN A 139 -3.47 0.33 -4.14
CA ASN A 139 -2.20 -0.34 -4.36
C ASN A 139 -1.03 0.57 -3.97
N ILE A 140 -0.20 0.14 -3.03
CA ILE A 140 1.04 0.84 -2.68
C ILE A 140 2.12 0.45 -3.69
N ALA A 141 2.28 1.32 -4.69
CA ALA A 141 3.31 1.21 -5.72
C ALA A 141 4.61 1.90 -5.27
N SER A 142 5.50 2.22 -6.20
CA SER A 142 6.80 2.83 -5.91
C SER A 142 7.28 3.67 -7.09
N VAL A 143 8.11 4.67 -6.83
CA VAL A 143 8.89 5.37 -7.86
C VAL A 143 9.73 4.41 -8.68
N SER A 144 10.14 3.27 -8.13
CA SER A 144 10.83 2.17 -8.84
C SER A 144 10.00 1.58 -9.99
N GLY A 145 8.67 1.71 -9.95
CA GLY A 145 7.78 1.30 -11.05
C GLY A 145 7.54 2.41 -12.09
N ALA A 146 7.95 3.64 -11.78
CA ALA A 146 7.73 4.81 -12.65
C ALA A 146 9.03 5.31 -13.32
N ARG A 147 10.20 4.83 -12.87
CA ARG A 147 11.52 5.16 -13.41
C ARG A 147 12.46 3.95 -13.36
N PRO A 148 13.62 3.98 -14.03
CA PRO A 148 14.64 2.94 -13.89
C PRO A 148 15.00 2.68 -12.43
N SER A 149 15.18 1.41 -12.06
CA SER A 149 15.48 0.99 -10.70
C SER A 149 16.68 0.02 -10.68
N PRO A 150 17.92 0.51 -10.93
CA PRO A 150 19.11 -0.32 -10.87
C PRO A 150 19.30 -0.90 -9.46
N GLY A 151 19.79 -2.14 -9.36
CA GLY A 151 19.89 -2.89 -8.10
C GLY A 151 18.56 -3.53 -7.65
N THR A 152 17.42 -3.08 -8.17
CA THR A 152 16.10 -3.64 -7.86
C THR A 152 15.24 -3.80 -9.13
N ALA A 153 15.85 -4.22 -10.25
CA ALA A 153 15.21 -4.25 -11.57
C ALA A 153 13.90 -5.05 -11.58
N ILE A 154 13.88 -6.26 -11.02
CA ILE A 154 12.66 -7.10 -10.99
C ILE A 154 11.57 -6.52 -10.08
N TYR A 155 11.94 -5.83 -9.00
CA TYR A 155 10.99 -5.08 -8.16
C TYR A 155 10.39 -3.90 -8.92
N GLY A 156 11.23 -3.15 -9.65
CA GLY A 156 10.77 -2.07 -10.53
C GLY A 156 9.77 -2.57 -11.56
N ALA A 157 10.07 -3.69 -12.22
CA ALA A 157 9.17 -4.34 -13.17
C ALA A 157 7.84 -4.76 -12.53
N ALA A 158 7.88 -5.36 -11.32
CA ALA A 158 6.68 -5.74 -10.57
C ALA A 158 5.81 -4.52 -10.23
N LYS A 159 6.43 -3.42 -9.77
CA LYS A 159 5.70 -2.19 -9.42
C LYS A 159 5.17 -1.45 -10.66
N ALA A 160 5.88 -1.50 -11.80
CA ALA A 160 5.36 -1.01 -13.07
C ALA A 160 4.14 -1.84 -13.54
N GLY A 161 4.22 -3.17 -13.42
CA GLY A 161 3.09 -4.06 -13.67
C GLY A 161 1.89 -3.77 -12.75
N LEU A 162 2.14 -3.44 -11.48
CA LEU A 162 1.08 -3.08 -10.53
C LEU A 162 0.38 -1.76 -10.92
N LEU A 163 1.12 -0.78 -11.45
CA LEU A 163 0.53 0.46 -11.97
C LEU A 163 -0.38 0.19 -13.18
N SER A 164 0.06 -0.64 -14.12
CA SER A 164 -0.75 -1.05 -15.29
C SER A 164 -1.96 -1.86 -14.88
N LEU A 165 -1.78 -2.81 -13.93
CA LEU A 165 -2.88 -3.61 -13.38
C LEU A 165 -3.95 -2.72 -12.72
N THR A 166 -3.54 -1.68 -11.99
CA THR A 166 -4.45 -0.72 -11.35
C THR A 166 -5.40 -0.07 -12.36
N GLU A 167 -4.89 0.38 -13.50
CA GLU A 167 -5.69 1.00 -14.56
C GLU A 167 -6.67 0.02 -15.19
N SER A 168 -6.22 -1.20 -15.48
CA SER A 168 -7.06 -2.25 -16.07
C SER A 168 -8.21 -2.65 -15.14
N LEU A 169 -7.89 -2.93 -13.87
CA LEU A 169 -8.90 -3.33 -12.88
C LEU A 169 -9.90 -2.20 -12.58
N ALA A 170 -9.48 -0.94 -12.62
CA ALA A 170 -10.38 0.19 -12.46
C ALA A 170 -11.44 0.24 -13.56
N MET A 171 -11.07 -0.11 -14.79
CA MET A 171 -12.00 -0.17 -15.93
C MET A 171 -12.92 -1.40 -15.85
N GLU A 172 -12.38 -2.55 -15.46
CA GLU A 172 -13.13 -3.81 -15.42
C GLU A 172 -14.15 -3.85 -14.28
N TRP A 173 -13.85 -3.22 -13.13
CA TRP A 173 -14.61 -3.38 -11.88
C TRP A 173 -15.52 -2.20 -11.55
N GLY A 174 -15.44 -1.11 -12.32
CA GLY A 174 -16.41 -0.04 -12.23
C GLY A 174 -17.82 -0.49 -12.65
N PRO A 175 -18.85 0.20 -12.17
CA PRO A 175 -18.85 1.38 -11.29
C PRO A 175 -18.77 1.05 -9.79
N LYS A 176 -18.84 -0.21 -9.39
CA LYS A 176 -18.94 -0.65 -7.99
C LYS A 176 -17.60 -0.53 -7.23
N VAL A 177 -16.48 -0.85 -7.87
CA VAL A 177 -15.19 -0.90 -7.18
C VAL A 177 -14.22 0.06 -7.85
N ARG A 178 -13.68 0.99 -7.05
CA ARG A 178 -12.60 1.89 -7.47
C ARG A 178 -11.24 1.25 -7.18
N VAL A 179 -10.31 1.40 -8.09
CA VAL A 179 -8.94 0.88 -7.91
C VAL A 179 -7.94 1.99 -8.23
N ASN A 180 -7.09 2.33 -7.26
CA ASN A 180 -6.08 3.39 -7.43
C ASN A 180 -4.72 2.93 -6.93
N ALA A 181 -3.64 3.58 -7.38
CA ALA A 181 -2.29 3.35 -6.91
C ALA A 181 -1.66 4.62 -6.34
N ILE A 182 -0.80 4.45 -5.34
CA ILE A 182 0.05 5.51 -4.79
C ILE A 182 1.49 5.20 -5.19
N ILE A 183 2.10 6.08 -5.98
CA ILE A 183 3.53 6.01 -6.31
C ILE A 183 4.31 6.60 -5.16
N VAL A 184 4.82 5.73 -4.29
CA VAL A 184 5.54 6.12 -3.07
C VAL A 184 7.00 6.39 -3.40
N GLY A 185 7.53 7.50 -2.90
CA GLY A 185 8.94 7.86 -2.97
C GLY A 185 9.78 7.22 -1.87
N LEU A 186 10.83 7.93 -1.45
CA LEU A 186 11.70 7.50 -0.35
C LEU A 186 11.01 7.80 0.98
N VAL A 187 10.91 6.78 1.85
CA VAL A 187 10.22 6.86 3.14
C VAL A 187 11.18 6.53 4.28
N ALA A 188 11.22 7.38 5.29
CA ALA A 188 11.95 7.16 6.52
C ALA A 188 11.19 6.14 7.39
N THR A 189 11.40 4.85 7.14
CA THR A 189 10.92 3.75 7.99
C THR A 189 12.00 3.37 9.02
N GLU A 190 11.66 2.51 9.97
CA GLU A 190 12.59 2.01 10.99
C GLU A 190 13.86 1.37 10.36
N ALA A 191 13.72 0.74 9.19
CA ALA A 191 14.82 0.11 8.46
C ALA A 191 15.56 1.08 7.50
N ALA A 192 15.12 2.32 7.35
CA ALA A 192 15.68 3.25 6.36
C ALA A 192 17.14 3.62 6.65
N ALA A 193 17.49 3.80 7.93
CA ALA A 193 18.86 4.15 8.33
C ALA A 193 19.87 3.07 7.90
N ASP A 194 19.54 1.80 8.10
CA ASP A 194 20.38 0.67 7.69
C ASP A 194 20.55 0.61 6.17
N HIS A 195 19.47 0.91 5.44
CA HIS A 195 19.47 0.85 3.98
C HIS A 195 20.19 2.04 3.33
N TYR A 196 20.10 3.24 3.92
CA TYR A 196 20.61 4.48 3.32
C TYR A 196 21.93 4.99 3.92
N GLY A 197 22.68 4.16 4.61
CA GLY A 197 24.00 4.52 5.15
C GLY A 197 23.94 5.40 6.40
N GLY A 198 23.00 5.10 7.28
CA GLY A 198 22.82 5.75 8.57
C GLY A 198 22.26 7.17 8.46
N GLU A 199 22.31 7.90 9.57
CA GLU A 199 21.78 9.27 9.67
C GLU A 199 22.40 10.23 8.66
N ALA A 200 23.70 10.11 8.40
CA ALA A 200 24.40 10.96 7.43
C ALA A 200 23.94 10.68 5.98
N GLY A 201 23.65 9.42 5.64
CA GLY A 201 23.09 9.05 4.35
C GLY A 201 21.66 9.59 4.18
N MET A 202 20.85 9.44 5.20
CA MET A 202 19.47 9.98 5.19
C MET A 202 19.45 11.50 5.02
N LYS A 203 20.30 12.26 5.70
CA LYS A 203 20.43 13.72 5.52
C LYS A 203 20.83 14.12 4.09
N ARG A 204 21.70 13.34 3.43
CA ARG A 204 22.06 13.60 2.02
C ARG A 204 20.86 13.35 1.10
N ILE A 205 20.07 12.31 1.37
CA ILE A 205 18.83 12.03 0.62
C ILE A 205 17.81 13.14 0.83
N ASP A 206 17.59 13.57 2.06
CA ASP A 206 16.67 14.68 2.38
C ASP A 206 17.01 15.93 1.57
N ALA A 207 18.28 16.27 1.48
CA ALA A 207 18.76 17.45 0.73
C ALA A 207 18.54 17.32 -0.80
N MET A 208 18.41 16.11 -1.33
CA MET A 208 18.14 15.88 -2.77
C MET A 208 16.65 16.03 -3.12
N LEU A 209 15.76 15.88 -2.15
CA LEU A 209 14.33 15.90 -2.38
C LEU A 209 13.81 17.34 -2.38
N PRO A 210 12.91 17.73 -3.31
CA PRO A 210 12.35 19.10 -3.35
C PRO A 210 11.64 19.53 -2.07
N LEU A 211 10.99 18.61 -1.33
CA LEU A 211 10.39 18.91 -0.03
C LEU A 211 11.39 18.87 1.14
N GLY A 212 12.69 18.69 0.89
CA GLY A 212 13.75 18.74 1.89
C GLY A 212 13.73 17.61 2.92
N ARG A 213 12.94 16.56 2.70
CA ARG A 213 12.86 15.39 3.57
C ARG A 213 12.32 14.16 2.85
N MET A 214 12.66 12.99 3.31
CA MET A 214 11.94 11.77 2.98
C MET A 214 10.50 11.81 3.52
N ALA A 215 9.61 11.07 2.91
CA ALA A 215 8.25 10.90 3.42
C ALA A 215 8.27 10.12 4.76
N ARG A 216 7.25 10.34 5.56
CA ARG A 216 6.89 9.52 6.71
C ARG A 216 5.75 8.59 6.33
N GLY A 217 5.54 7.53 7.09
CA GLY A 217 4.38 6.64 6.91
C GLY A 217 3.05 7.41 6.93
N SER A 218 2.95 8.45 7.78
CA SER A 218 1.77 9.33 7.87
C SER A 218 1.47 10.12 6.60
N ASP A 219 2.49 10.49 5.81
CA ASP A 219 2.27 11.18 4.53
C ASP A 219 1.53 10.25 3.54
N ILE A 220 1.88 8.96 3.54
CA ILE A 220 1.24 7.96 2.69
C ILE A 220 -0.15 7.59 3.22
N ALA A 221 -0.27 7.47 4.55
CA ALA A 221 -1.54 7.20 5.22
C ALA A 221 -2.59 8.27 4.92
N GLY A 222 -2.19 9.56 4.87
CA GLY A 222 -3.07 10.67 4.47
C GLY A 222 -3.63 10.52 3.06
N VAL A 223 -2.83 10.03 2.10
CA VAL A 223 -3.31 9.78 0.73
C VAL A 223 -4.27 8.59 0.70
N VAL A 224 -4.01 7.51 1.47
CA VAL A 224 -4.95 6.37 1.59
C VAL A 224 -6.27 6.82 2.20
N SER A 225 -6.23 7.59 3.28
CA SER A 225 -7.41 8.16 3.95
C SER A 225 -8.25 9.02 2.97
N PHE A 226 -7.61 9.91 2.20
CA PHE A 226 -8.28 10.67 1.15
C PHE A 226 -8.92 9.76 0.11
N LEU A 227 -8.21 8.76 -0.43
CA LEU A 227 -8.77 7.83 -1.41
C LEU A 227 -9.93 7.00 -0.85
N ALA A 228 -9.95 6.76 0.47
CA ALA A 228 -11.02 6.05 1.18
C ALA A 228 -12.23 6.95 1.49
N SER A 229 -12.11 8.27 1.35
CA SER A 229 -13.15 9.23 1.66
C SER A 229 -14.14 9.42 0.50
N PRO A 230 -15.31 10.01 0.76
CA PRO A 230 -16.27 10.42 -0.29
C PRO A 230 -15.69 11.44 -1.27
N ASP A 231 -14.71 12.26 -0.87
CA ASP A 231 -14.08 13.28 -1.72
C ASP A 231 -13.34 12.68 -2.91
N ALA A 232 -12.95 11.39 -2.82
CA ALA A 232 -12.33 10.65 -3.90
C ALA A 232 -13.32 9.80 -4.74
N ALA A 233 -14.62 10.02 -4.62
CA ALA A 233 -15.64 9.18 -5.27
C ALA A 233 -15.50 9.08 -6.80
N TYR A 234 -14.95 10.11 -7.46
CA TYR A 234 -14.73 10.12 -8.91
C TYR A 234 -13.28 9.78 -9.31
N ILE A 235 -12.47 9.27 -8.37
CA ILE A 235 -11.08 8.89 -8.62
C ILE A 235 -10.99 7.36 -8.70
N SER A 236 -10.75 6.83 -9.91
CA SER A 236 -10.50 5.42 -10.20
C SER A 236 -9.51 5.31 -11.36
N GLY A 237 -8.57 4.38 -11.29
CA GLY A 237 -7.47 4.22 -12.24
C GLY A 237 -6.32 5.21 -12.04
N ALA A 238 -6.34 6.04 -11.00
CA ALA A 238 -5.32 7.06 -10.77
C ALA A 238 -4.02 6.45 -10.20
N LYS A 239 -2.91 7.08 -10.58
CA LYS A 239 -1.55 6.84 -10.06
C LYS A 239 -1.08 8.11 -9.36
N ILE A 240 -1.36 8.22 -8.06
CA ILE A 240 -1.08 9.42 -7.28
C ILE A 240 0.36 9.39 -6.80
N ALA A 241 1.15 10.39 -7.18
CA ALA A 241 2.54 10.52 -6.78
C ALA A 241 2.65 11.10 -5.35
N ALA A 242 3.17 10.32 -4.42
CA ALA A 242 3.49 10.72 -3.05
C ALA A 242 5.01 10.57 -2.82
N HIS A 243 5.80 11.43 -3.48
CA HIS A 243 7.25 11.30 -3.54
C HIS A 243 8.00 12.63 -3.33
N GLY A 244 7.36 13.64 -2.76
CA GLY A 244 8.02 14.90 -2.37
C GLY A 244 8.56 15.73 -3.53
N GLY A 245 7.98 15.61 -4.73
CA GLY A 245 8.43 16.28 -5.96
C GLY A 245 9.38 15.41 -6.81
N GLY A 246 9.75 14.22 -6.32
CA GLY A 246 10.67 13.29 -6.99
C GLY A 246 12.15 13.58 -6.74
N GLU A 247 13.01 12.79 -7.36
CA GLU A 247 14.46 12.92 -7.22
C GLU A 247 14.99 13.87 -8.28
N ARG A 248 15.91 14.76 -7.90
CA ARG A 248 16.59 15.64 -8.85
C ARG A 248 17.42 14.83 -9.83
N PRO A 249 17.42 15.18 -11.14
CA PRO A 249 18.39 14.62 -12.08
C PRO A 249 19.83 14.86 -11.61
N VAL A 250 20.63 13.80 -11.56
CA VAL A 250 21.99 13.83 -11.00
C VAL A 250 22.89 14.87 -11.67
N PHE A 251 22.74 15.08 -12.99
CA PHE A 251 23.56 16.06 -13.71
C PHE A 251 23.38 17.50 -13.23
N LEU A 252 22.19 17.86 -12.69
CA LEU A 252 21.96 19.19 -12.12
C LEU A 252 22.75 19.41 -10.82
N SER A 253 22.95 18.34 -10.04
CA SER A 253 23.78 18.40 -8.84
C SER A 253 25.27 18.50 -9.19
N LEU A 254 25.72 17.82 -10.24
CA LEU A 254 27.11 17.89 -10.71
C LEU A 254 27.46 19.23 -11.34
N ALA A 255 26.52 19.87 -12.03
CA ALA A 255 26.73 21.19 -12.66
C ALA A 255 26.90 22.34 -11.65
N GLN A 256 26.53 22.13 -10.38
CA GLN A 256 26.67 23.12 -9.31
C GLN A 256 27.95 22.96 -8.48
N LEU A 257 28.79 21.97 -8.81
CA LEU A 257 30.07 21.71 -8.13
C LEU A 257 31.27 22.36 -8.83
N GLY A 258 31.03 23.27 -9.80
CA GLY A 258 32.03 24.05 -10.53
C GLY A 258 32.19 25.45 -10.01
#